data_0deccdb88cb5ea231ba391ff2e89ed6c
#
_entry.id   0deccdb88cb5ea231ba391ff2e89ed6c
#
_cell.length_a   1.000
_cell.length_b   1.000
_cell.length_c   1.000
_cell.angle_alpha   90.00
_cell.angle_beta   90.00
_cell.angle_gamma   90.00
#
_symmetry.space_group_name_H-M   'P 1'
#
loop_
_entity.id
_entity.type
_entity.pdbx_description
1 polymer ?
#
loop_
_entity_poly.entity_id
_entity_poly.type
_entity_poly.pdbx_seq_one_letter_code
_entity_poly.pdbx_strand_id
1 'polypeptide(L)' 'MFEIGDTVRVVGNGEIRRIVGLGPGDFFTTQIRNDASTIKPIRRSDLELIAKAAKPDPVSGFVPNRSIMD' A
#
# COMPACT_ATOMS: atom_id res chain seq x y z
N MET A 1 7.43 -1.85 8.79
CA MET A 1 7.50 -0.53 8.13
C MET A 1 6.56 -0.48 6.94
N PHE A 2 5.89 0.64 6.78
CA PHE A 2 4.96 0.79 5.66
C PHE A 2 5.71 1.17 4.39
N GLU A 3 5.18 0.75 3.25
CA GLU A 3 5.76 1.05 1.94
C GLU A 3 4.67 1.55 1.01
N ILE A 4 5.09 2.24 -0.04
CA ILE A 4 4.15 2.70 -1.06
C ILE A 4 3.44 1.49 -1.65
N GLY A 5 2.11 1.58 -1.74
CA GLY A 5 1.27 0.50 -2.23
C GLY A 5 0.64 -0.35 -1.14
N ASP A 6 1.12 -0.21 0.10
CA ASP A 6 0.53 -0.95 1.21
C ASP A 6 -0.91 -0.49 1.46
N THR A 7 -1.75 -1.42 1.84
CA THR A 7 -3.12 -1.12 2.26
C THR A 7 -3.15 -1.02 3.77
N VAL A 8 -3.70 0.07 4.28
CA VAL A 8 -3.74 0.35 5.71
C VAL A 8 -5.12 0.76 6.14
N ARG A 9 -5.36 0.65 7.44
CA ARG A 9 -6.61 1.08 8.05
C ARG A 9 -6.29 2.23 9.00
N VAL A 10 -7.10 3.28 8.95
CA VAL A 10 -6.99 4.38 9.89
C VAL A 10 -7.64 3.94 11.19
N VAL A 11 -6.85 3.86 12.25
CA VAL A 11 -7.32 3.33 13.52
C VAL A 11 -8.50 4.13 14.08
N GLY A 12 -8.45 5.44 13.92
CA GLY A 12 -9.46 6.30 14.52
C GLY A 12 -10.86 6.14 13.93
N ASN A 13 -10.97 5.88 12.64
CA ASN A 13 -12.28 5.81 11.99
C ASN A 13 -12.50 4.54 11.18
N GLY A 14 -11.52 3.64 11.15
CA GLY A 14 -11.66 2.39 10.41
C GLY A 14 -11.56 2.50 8.90
N GLU A 15 -11.20 3.65 8.38
CA GLU A 15 -11.15 3.90 6.95
C GLU A 15 -10.00 3.14 6.30
N ILE A 16 -10.25 2.50 5.17
CA ILE A 16 -9.22 1.77 4.43
C ILE A 16 -8.60 2.69 3.40
N ARG A 17 -7.28 2.76 3.42
CA ARG A 17 -6.52 3.63 2.53
C ARG A 17 -5.31 2.91 1.99
N ARG A 18 -4.73 3.44 0.92
CA ARG A 18 -3.49 2.94 0.35
C ARG A 18 -2.41 3.99 0.49
N ILE A 19 -1.19 3.56 0.80
CA ILE A 19 -0.06 4.46 0.91
C ILE A 19 0.44 4.80 -0.48
N VAL A 20 0.51 6.10 -0.78
CA VAL A 20 0.98 6.59 -2.08
C VAL A 20 2.22 7.45 -1.96
N GLY A 21 2.66 7.76 -0.74
CA GLY A 21 3.86 8.54 -0.53
C GLY A 21 4.39 8.35 0.88
N LEU A 22 5.68 8.60 1.05
CA LEU A 22 6.36 8.45 2.33
C LEU A 22 6.84 9.81 2.83
N GLY A 23 6.61 10.05 4.12
CA GLY A 23 7.10 11.25 4.77
C GLY A 23 6.25 12.49 4.52
N PRO A 24 6.69 13.63 5.08
CA PRO A 24 7.87 13.77 5.93
C PRO A 24 7.66 13.18 7.32
N GLY A 25 8.76 12.82 7.96
CA GLY A 25 8.73 12.30 9.31
C GLY A 25 7.88 11.06 9.44
N ASP A 26 6.95 11.06 10.38
CA ASP A 26 6.11 9.91 10.67
C ASP A 26 4.84 9.86 9.83
N PHE A 27 4.70 10.77 8.87
CA PHE A 27 3.48 10.85 8.07
C PHE A 27 3.61 10.01 6.82
N PHE A 28 2.50 9.39 6.43
CA PHE A 28 2.39 8.69 5.17
C PHE A 28 1.26 9.31 4.39
N THR A 29 1.51 9.64 3.12
CA THR A 29 0.47 10.16 2.25
C THR A 29 -0.38 9.00 1.79
N THR A 30 -1.68 9.11 2.00
CA THR A 30 -2.62 8.02 1.71
C THR A 30 -3.77 8.52 0.86
N GLN A 31 -4.42 7.59 0.18
CA GLN A 31 -5.63 7.89 -0.57
C GLN A 31 -6.58 6.71 -0.50
N ILE A 32 -7.86 6.97 -0.74
CA ILE A 32 -8.88 5.94 -0.78
C ILE A 32 -8.95 5.43 -2.22
N ARG A 33 -8.66 4.14 -2.40
CA ARG A 33 -8.65 3.50 -3.72
C ARG A 33 -7.76 4.30 -4.67
N ASN A 34 -8.27 4.66 -5.85
CA ASN A 34 -7.52 5.43 -6.83
C ASN A 34 -8.01 6.88 -6.91
N ASP A 35 -8.66 7.35 -5.86
CA ASP A 35 -9.25 8.68 -5.86
C ASP A 35 -8.25 9.69 -5.32
N ALA A 36 -7.60 10.42 -6.22
CA ALA A 36 -6.58 11.40 -5.83
C ALA A 36 -7.18 12.54 -5.00
N SER A 37 -8.48 12.77 -5.09
CA SER A 37 -9.10 13.83 -4.31
C SER A 37 -9.14 13.50 -2.82
N THR A 38 -8.89 12.24 -2.46
CA THR A 38 -8.89 11.80 -1.07
C THR A 38 -7.48 11.75 -0.47
N ILE A 39 -6.47 12.22 -1.19
CA ILE A 39 -5.09 12.21 -0.70
C ILE A 39 -4.99 12.98 0.60
N LYS A 40 -4.38 12.34 1.60
CA LYS A 40 -4.27 12.92 2.92
C LYS A 40 -3.08 12.32 3.66
N PRO A 41 -2.24 13.15 4.30
CA PRO A 41 -1.16 12.65 5.13
C PRO A 41 -1.72 12.18 6.48
N ILE A 42 -1.30 11.00 6.91
CA ILE A 42 -1.75 10.45 8.19
C ILE A 42 -0.53 9.94 8.94
N ARG A 43 -0.50 10.20 10.24
CA ARG A 43 0.61 9.80 11.07
C ARG A 43 0.70 8.29 11.16
N ARG A 44 1.93 7.77 11.18
CA ARG A 44 2.18 6.33 11.25
C ARG A 44 1.42 5.67 12.39
N SER A 45 1.39 6.31 13.56
CA SER A 45 0.75 5.73 14.74
C SER A 45 -0.78 5.59 14.59
N ASP A 46 -1.36 6.26 13.60
CA ASP A 46 -2.80 6.17 13.34
C ASP A 46 -3.13 5.17 12.24
N LEU A 47 -2.14 4.41 11.78
CA LEU A 47 -2.33 3.45 10.70
C LEU A 47 -2.04 2.04 11.16
N GLU A 48 -2.80 1.11 10.62
CA GLU A 48 -2.62 -0.31 10.87
C GLU A 48 -2.49 -1.02 9.52
N LEU A 49 -1.45 -1.84 9.37
CA LEU A 49 -1.24 -2.55 8.11
C LEU A 49 -2.30 -3.62 7.91
N ILE A 50 -2.97 -3.59 6.76
CA ILE A 50 -3.94 -4.61 6.37
C ILE A 50 -3.29 -5.60 5.42
N ALA A 51 -2.60 -5.08 4.41
CA ALA A 51 -1.97 -5.93 3.40
C ALA A 51 -0.77 -5.21 2.82
N LYS A 52 0.32 -5.95 2.63
CA LYS A 52 1.51 -5.42 1.99
C LYS A 52 1.26 -5.20 0.50
N ALA A 53 1.98 -4.24 -0.07
CA ALA A 53 1.93 -4.00 -1.49
C ALA A 53 2.30 -5.26 -2.24
N ALA A 54 1.51 -5.57 -3.29
CA ALA A 54 1.84 -6.67 -4.17
C ALA A 54 3.07 -6.28 -5.00
N LYS A 55 4.11 -7.07 -4.88
CA LYS A 55 5.35 -6.83 -5.62
C LYS A 55 5.51 -7.87 -6.70
N PRO A 56 5.86 -7.45 -7.91
CA PRO A 56 6.14 -8.46 -8.94
C PRO A 56 7.30 -9.32 -8.49
N ASP A 57 7.13 -10.61 -8.63
CA ASP A 57 8.18 -11.55 -8.27
C ASP A 57 8.95 -11.91 -9.53
N PRO A 58 10.19 -11.48 -9.65
CA PRO A 58 10.95 -11.73 -10.86
C PRO A 58 11.23 -13.22 -11.11
N VAL A 59 11.05 -14.05 -10.10
CA VAL A 59 11.29 -15.48 -10.24
C VAL A 59 10.05 -16.21 -10.70
N SER A 60 8.94 -15.91 -10.08
CA SER A 60 7.69 -16.59 -10.40
C SER A 60 7.02 -15.92 -11.58
N GLY A 61 7.55 -14.98 -11.90
CA GLY A 61 7.02 -14.23 -12.99
C GLY A 61 6.78 -14.97 -14.25
N PHE A 62 7.13 -15.53 -13.52
CA PHE A 62 7.09 -15.82 -14.03
C PHE A 62 6.66 -16.37 -14.40
N VAL A 63 6.64 -16.72 -14.65
CA VAL A 63 6.37 -17.42 -14.84
C VAL A 63 6.01 -17.78 -15.40
N PRO A 64 6.09 -18.02 -15.69
CA PRO A 64 5.83 -18.54 -16.13
C PRO A 64 5.46 -18.99 -16.49
N ASN A 65 5.48 -19.24 -16.68
CA ASN A 65 5.45 -19.91 -16.82
C ASN A 65 5.01 -20.14 -17.11
N ARG A 66 4.97 -20.33 -17.41
CA ARG A 66 4.94 -20.87 -17.61
C ARG A 66 4.74 -21.23 -17.94
N SER A 67 4.84 -21.40 -18.19
CA SER A 67 4.93 -21.99 -18.39
C SER A 67 4.75 -22.21 -18.72
N ILE A 68 4.72 -22.28 -19.13
CA ILE A 68 4.78 -22.78 -19.40
C ILE A 68 4.57 -23.06 -19.75
N MET A 69 4.58 -23.12 -20.08
CA MET A 69 4.66 -23.57 -20.27
C MET A 69 4.71 -23.77 -20.42
N ASP A 70 4.66 -23.85 -20.70
CA ASP A 70 4.94 -24.22 -20.72
C ASP A 70 4.97 -24.35 -20.71
#